data_2eb235b8e76a433d28420866ade8f877
#
_entry.id   2eb235b8e76a433d28420866ade8f877
#
_cell.length_a   1.000
_cell.length_b   1.000
_cell.length_c   1.000
_cell.angle_alpha   90.00
_cell.angle_beta   90.00
_cell.angle_gamma   90.00
#
_symmetry.space_group_name_H-M   'P 1'
#
loop_
_entity.id
_entity.type
_entity.pdbx_description
1 polymer ?
#
loop_
_entity_poly.entity_id
_entity_poly.type
_entity_poly.pdbx_seq_one_letter_code
_entity_poly.pdbx_strand_id
1 'polypeptide(L)'
;MAGQHKMPRAAERLRAAVGEGRITLDELTDRLDRLYAARTYGELEALVADLPGTRAPEVRSEPADDLLLFTRGTRAVRRTGRWRVPPRITLDCTWRTAVVDFRYADCPHREIDMTVRCDSMFGDVVIRVPIGWRVVADEVTSGGWIRHKRVHNTSPVPPDPDGVVLRLSGHIGGDIWVRYHRIP
;
A
#
# COMPACT_ATOMS: atom_id res chain seq x y z
N MET A 1 -19.80 -0.66 -12.33
CA MET A 1 -18.69 -0.38 -13.27
C MET A 1 -17.34 -0.36 -12.55
N ALA A 2 -16.89 -1.48 -11.97
CA ALA A 2 -15.66 -1.54 -11.16
C ALA A 2 -14.58 -2.51 -11.74
N GLY A 3 -14.75 -2.97 -12.96
CA GLY A 3 -13.88 -3.99 -13.58
C GLY A 3 -12.70 -3.48 -14.40
N GLN A 4 -12.70 -2.22 -14.82
CA GLN A 4 -11.80 -1.76 -15.90
C GLN A 4 -10.32 -1.60 -15.50
N HIS A 5 -9.97 -1.49 -14.23
CA HIS A 5 -8.57 -1.28 -13.81
C HIS A 5 -7.83 -2.53 -13.34
N LYS A 6 -8.52 -3.63 -13.04
CA LYS A 6 -7.87 -4.91 -12.74
C LYS A 6 -7.55 -5.74 -13.99
N MET A 7 -8.33 -5.56 -15.06
CA MET A 7 -8.08 -6.20 -16.35
C MET A 7 -6.68 -5.89 -16.92
N PRO A 8 -6.19 -4.62 -16.94
CA PRO A 8 -4.85 -4.33 -17.44
C PRO A 8 -3.75 -5.04 -16.66
N ARG A 9 -3.86 -5.09 -15.33
CA ARG A 9 -2.86 -5.79 -14.48
C ARG A 9 -2.85 -7.30 -14.68
N ALA A 10 -4.02 -7.92 -14.82
CA ALA A 10 -4.10 -9.34 -15.12
C ALA A 10 -3.54 -9.64 -16.51
N ALA A 11 -3.85 -8.80 -17.51
CA ALA A 11 -3.29 -8.92 -18.84
C ALA A 11 -1.76 -8.73 -18.86
N GLU A 12 -1.21 -7.80 -18.06
CA GLU A 12 0.24 -7.63 -17.95
C GLU A 12 0.92 -8.83 -17.29
N ARG A 13 0.31 -9.41 -16.25
CA ARG A 13 0.82 -10.64 -15.63
C ARG A 13 0.86 -11.81 -16.60
N LEU A 14 -0.18 -11.95 -17.43
CA LEU A 14 -0.22 -12.95 -18.48
C LEU A 14 0.89 -12.73 -19.51
N ARG A 15 1.12 -11.49 -19.94
CA ARG A 15 2.21 -11.16 -20.87
C ARG A 15 3.59 -11.41 -20.28
N ALA A 16 3.79 -11.06 -19.01
CA ALA A 16 5.04 -11.33 -18.31
C ALA A 16 5.31 -12.84 -18.21
N ALA A 17 4.27 -13.65 -17.94
CA ALA A 17 4.39 -15.11 -17.88
C ALA A 17 4.81 -15.74 -19.22
N VAL A 18 4.39 -15.15 -20.36
CA VAL A 18 4.90 -15.56 -21.69
C VAL A 18 6.36 -15.16 -21.86
N GLY A 19 6.72 -13.94 -21.49
CA GLY A 19 8.11 -13.48 -21.56
C GLY A 19 9.08 -14.31 -20.73
N GLU A 20 8.59 -14.91 -19.65
CA GLU A 20 9.32 -15.82 -18.77
C GLU A 20 9.21 -17.31 -19.21
N GLY A 21 8.54 -17.60 -20.33
CA GLY A 21 8.38 -18.94 -20.86
C GLY A 21 7.49 -19.87 -20.02
N ARG A 22 6.63 -19.31 -19.17
CA ARG A 22 5.77 -20.07 -18.24
C ARG A 22 4.45 -20.50 -18.87
N ILE A 23 3.96 -19.72 -19.81
CA ILE A 23 2.80 -20.03 -20.63
C ILE A 23 3.13 -19.80 -22.10
N THR A 24 2.45 -20.51 -22.99
CA THR A 24 2.59 -20.34 -24.43
C THR A 24 1.80 -19.12 -24.94
N LEU A 25 2.08 -18.69 -26.16
CA LEU A 25 1.31 -17.63 -26.82
C LEU A 25 -0.15 -18.02 -27.04
N ASP A 26 -0.43 -19.29 -27.34
CA ASP A 26 -1.78 -19.80 -27.52
C ASP A 26 -2.55 -19.74 -26.19
N GLU A 27 -1.90 -20.15 -25.11
CA GLU A 27 -2.47 -20.09 -23.77
C GLU A 27 -2.68 -18.64 -23.29
N LEU A 28 -1.80 -17.71 -23.67
CA LEU A 28 -2.01 -16.28 -23.44
C LEU A 28 -3.28 -15.79 -24.12
N THR A 29 -3.49 -16.17 -25.38
CA THR A 29 -4.66 -15.76 -26.18
C THR A 29 -5.93 -16.28 -25.53
N ASP A 30 -6.00 -17.55 -25.19
CA ASP A 30 -7.14 -18.17 -24.52
C ASP A 30 -7.46 -17.51 -23.17
N ARG A 31 -6.44 -17.20 -22.39
CA ARG A 31 -6.61 -16.56 -21.08
C ARG A 31 -7.00 -15.11 -21.20
N LEU A 32 -6.52 -14.37 -22.21
CA LEU A 32 -6.94 -13.01 -22.48
C LEU A 32 -8.42 -12.95 -22.90
N ASP A 33 -8.88 -13.87 -23.75
CA ASP A 33 -10.28 -13.94 -24.16
C ASP A 33 -11.20 -14.20 -22.95
N ARG A 34 -10.83 -15.12 -22.07
CA ARG A 34 -11.56 -15.36 -20.82
C ARG A 34 -11.49 -14.16 -19.87
N LEU A 35 -10.37 -13.45 -19.83
CA LEU A 35 -10.19 -12.26 -19.00
C LEU A 35 -11.13 -11.12 -19.45
N TYR A 36 -11.27 -10.93 -20.75
CA TYR A 36 -12.19 -9.92 -21.30
C TYR A 36 -13.67 -10.35 -21.19
N ALA A 37 -13.94 -11.65 -21.12
CA ALA A 37 -15.28 -12.20 -20.91
C ALA A 37 -15.68 -12.25 -19.43
N ALA A 38 -14.74 -12.16 -18.50
CA ALA A 38 -14.97 -12.29 -17.06
C ALA A 38 -15.85 -11.15 -16.54
N ARG A 39 -16.90 -11.52 -15.79
CA ARG A 39 -17.86 -10.59 -15.18
C ARG A 39 -17.67 -10.42 -13.68
N THR A 40 -16.93 -11.33 -13.06
CA THR A 40 -16.70 -11.34 -11.62
C THR A 40 -15.22 -11.32 -11.26
N TYR A 41 -14.91 -10.84 -10.05
CA TYR A 41 -13.52 -10.85 -9.56
C TYR A 41 -12.96 -12.26 -9.33
N GLY A 42 -13.82 -13.21 -8.96
CA GLY A 42 -13.42 -14.60 -8.75
C GLY A 42 -12.94 -15.24 -10.06
N GLU A 43 -13.62 -14.95 -11.17
CA GLU A 43 -13.22 -15.42 -12.51
C GLU A 43 -11.86 -14.82 -12.92
N LEU A 44 -11.61 -13.54 -12.64
CA LEU A 44 -10.33 -12.89 -12.93
C LEU A 44 -9.18 -13.47 -12.08
N GLU A 45 -9.43 -13.75 -10.80
CA GLU A 45 -8.43 -14.36 -9.93
C GLU A 45 -8.11 -15.79 -10.32
N ALA A 46 -9.10 -16.56 -10.74
CA ALA A 46 -8.91 -17.94 -11.21
C ALA A 46 -8.00 -18.02 -12.45
N LEU A 47 -8.09 -17.05 -13.37
CA LEU A 47 -7.29 -17.02 -14.59
C LEU A 47 -5.79 -16.78 -14.37
N VAL A 48 -5.43 -16.25 -13.22
CA VAL A 48 -4.03 -15.93 -12.85
C VAL A 48 -3.58 -16.69 -11.59
N ALA A 49 -4.42 -17.56 -11.05
CA ALA A 49 -4.16 -18.25 -9.79
C ALA A 49 -3.02 -19.27 -9.87
N ASP A 50 -2.89 -19.92 -11.03
CA ASP A 50 -1.85 -20.89 -11.34
C ASP A 50 -0.56 -20.25 -11.87
N LEU A 51 -0.65 -19.01 -12.35
CA LEU A 51 0.56 -18.27 -12.60
C LEU A 51 1.18 -18.03 -11.23
N PRO A 52 2.44 -18.44 -11.01
CA PRO A 52 3.14 -17.99 -9.83
C PRO A 52 3.01 -16.47 -9.89
N GLY A 53 2.13 -15.96 -9.05
CA GLY A 53 2.08 -14.55 -8.83
C GLY A 53 3.53 -14.16 -8.73
N THR A 54 3.92 -12.98 -9.12
CA THR A 54 5.13 -12.41 -8.53
C THR A 54 5.02 -12.85 -7.09
N ARG A 55 5.75 -13.90 -6.74
CA ARG A 55 5.79 -14.52 -5.44
C ARG A 55 5.86 -13.31 -4.56
N ALA A 56 4.77 -13.05 -3.84
CA ALA A 56 4.86 -12.05 -2.80
C ALA A 56 6.16 -12.44 -2.14
N PRO A 57 7.19 -11.60 -2.19
CA PRO A 57 8.55 -12.03 -1.95
C PRO A 57 8.44 -13.00 -0.83
N GLU A 58 8.90 -14.25 -1.03
CA GLU A 58 8.80 -15.26 0.00
C GLU A 58 9.15 -14.49 1.23
N VAL A 59 8.24 -14.44 2.17
CA VAL A 59 8.57 -13.96 3.48
C VAL A 59 9.61 -14.97 3.94
N ARG A 60 10.85 -14.77 3.46
CA ARG A 60 11.99 -15.18 4.22
C ARG A 60 11.67 -14.56 5.56
N SER A 61 11.54 -15.40 6.54
CA SER A 61 11.52 -15.02 7.94
C SER A 61 12.87 -14.37 8.23
N GLU A 62 13.09 -13.23 7.62
CA GLU A 62 14.13 -12.30 8.00
C GLU A 62 13.62 -11.44 9.13
N PRO A 63 14.50 -11.03 10.01
CA PRO A 63 14.18 -10.59 11.37
C PRO A 63 13.15 -9.47 11.33
N ALA A 64 12.41 -9.33 12.40
CA ALA A 64 11.24 -8.48 12.68
C ALA A 64 11.32 -6.97 12.30
N ASP A 65 12.15 -6.61 11.32
CA ASP A 65 12.49 -5.25 10.94
C ASP A 65 11.60 -4.65 9.84
N ASP A 66 10.82 -5.47 9.15
CA ASP A 66 9.95 -5.03 8.06
C ASP A 66 8.50 -5.47 8.28
N LEU A 67 7.56 -4.52 8.19
CA LEU A 67 6.13 -4.79 8.23
C LEU A 67 5.48 -4.47 6.88
N LEU A 68 4.90 -5.48 6.27
CA LEU A 68 4.10 -5.33 5.06
C LEU A 68 2.62 -5.29 5.40
N LEU A 69 1.98 -4.16 5.17
CA LEU A 69 0.55 -3.96 5.28
C LEU A 69 -0.06 -3.87 3.89
N PHE A 70 -0.99 -4.74 3.57
CA PHE A 70 -1.63 -4.73 2.25
C PHE A 70 -3.12 -5.01 2.33
N THR A 71 -3.86 -4.44 1.38
CA THR A 71 -5.29 -4.71 1.23
C THR A 71 -5.49 -6.04 0.49
N ARG A 72 -6.24 -6.96 1.10
CA ARG A 72 -6.78 -8.15 0.41
C ARG A 72 -8.26 -7.95 0.11
N GLY A 73 -8.61 -7.93 -1.16
CA GLY A 73 -9.99 -7.81 -1.61
C GLY A 73 -10.64 -6.49 -1.17
N THR A 74 -11.79 -6.56 -0.51
CA THR A 74 -12.59 -5.39 -0.09
C THR A 74 -12.31 -4.90 1.32
N ARG A 75 -11.38 -5.49 2.04
CA ARG A 75 -11.08 -5.12 3.44
C ARG A 75 -10.12 -3.92 3.49
N ALA A 76 -10.48 -2.93 4.31
CA ALA A 76 -9.59 -1.81 4.63
C ALA A 76 -8.39 -2.30 5.46
N VAL A 77 -7.21 -1.75 5.20
CA VAL A 77 -6.06 -1.97 6.07
C VAL A 77 -6.25 -1.17 7.34
N ARG A 78 -6.19 -1.84 8.47
CA ARG A 78 -6.20 -1.18 9.79
C ARG A 78 -5.15 -1.78 10.68
N ARG A 79 -4.17 -0.96 11.08
CA ARG A 79 -3.20 -1.31 12.11
C ARG A 79 -3.38 -0.36 13.27
N THR A 80 -4.01 -0.84 14.34
CA THR A 80 -4.41 -0.03 15.49
C THR A 80 -4.15 -0.78 16.80
N GLY A 81 -4.20 -0.08 17.92
CA GLY A 81 -4.01 -0.66 19.24
C GLY A 81 -2.54 -0.78 19.62
N ARG A 82 -2.22 -1.74 20.49
CA ARG A 82 -0.84 -1.99 20.92
C ARG A 82 -0.14 -2.92 19.94
N TRP A 83 0.95 -2.45 19.36
CA TRP A 83 1.80 -3.23 18.46
C TRP A 83 3.22 -2.67 18.46
N ARG A 84 4.20 -3.53 18.23
CA ARG A 84 5.59 -3.11 18.11
C ARG A 84 5.82 -2.58 16.70
N VAL A 85 6.37 -1.39 16.62
CA VAL A 85 6.65 -0.72 15.35
C VAL A 85 8.01 -1.19 14.85
N PRO A 86 8.11 -1.77 13.66
CA PRO A 86 9.40 -2.04 13.04
C PRO A 86 9.97 -0.76 12.42
N PRO A 87 11.28 -0.73 12.11
CA PRO A 87 11.91 0.42 11.49
C PRO A 87 11.42 0.69 10.06
N ARG A 88 10.94 -0.33 9.36
CA ARG A 88 10.40 -0.20 8.00
C ARG A 88 8.98 -0.72 7.89
N ILE A 89 8.12 0.05 7.22
CA ILE A 89 6.73 -0.30 6.98
C ILE A 89 6.43 -0.09 5.50
N THR A 90 5.89 -1.09 4.84
CA THR A 90 5.34 -0.93 3.48
C THR A 90 3.83 -1.05 3.54
N LEU A 91 3.13 -0.02 3.08
CA LEU A 91 1.68 0.03 2.97
C LEU A 91 1.29 -0.05 1.50
N ASP A 92 0.65 -1.16 1.12
CA ASP A 92 0.11 -1.35 -0.23
C ASP A 92 -1.42 -1.37 -0.17
N CYS A 93 -2.06 -0.33 -0.69
CA CYS A 93 -3.51 -0.21 -0.67
C CYS A 93 -4.07 0.13 -2.05
N THR A 94 -5.11 -0.59 -2.47
CA THR A 94 -5.64 -0.49 -3.83
C THR A 94 -6.92 0.33 -3.95
N TRP A 95 -7.87 0.22 -3.02
CA TRP A 95 -9.21 0.79 -3.24
C TRP A 95 -9.89 1.42 -2.03
N ARG A 96 -9.33 1.31 -0.84
CA ARG A 96 -9.97 1.75 0.40
C ARG A 96 -9.03 2.48 1.31
N THR A 97 -9.60 3.26 2.21
CA THR A 97 -8.86 3.95 3.27
C THR A 97 -8.04 2.98 4.09
N ALA A 98 -6.75 3.23 4.16
CA ALA A 98 -5.86 2.55 5.08
C ALA A 98 -5.69 3.39 6.33
N VAL A 99 -5.68 2.75 7.50
CA VAL A 99 -5.48 3.42 8.80
C VAL A 99 -4.31 2.78 9.51
N VAL A 100 -3.26 3.58 9.77
CA VAL A 100 -2.12 3.18 10.59
C VAL A 100 -2.08 4.09 11.81
N ASP A 101 -2.19 3.48 12.99
CA ASP A 101 -2.32 4.19 14.25
C ASP A 101 -1.15 3.89 15.17
N PHE A 102 -0.31 4.88 15.40
CA PHE A 102 0.87 4.80 16.25
C PHE A 102 0.63 5.28 17.69
N ARG A 103 -0.57 5.76 18.02
CA ARG A 103 -0.85 6.38 19.33
C ARG A 103 -0.56 5.47 20.52
N TYR A 104 -0.80 4.17 20.36
CA TYR A 104 -0.59 3.17 21.41
C TYR A 104 0.44 2.12 21.02
N ALA A 105 1.20 2.38 19.96
CA ALA A 105 2.23 1.49 19.49
C ALA A 105 3.50 1.64 20.33
N ASP A 106 4.17 0.51 20.56
CA ASP A 106 5.52 0.47 21.13
C ASP A 106 6.52 0.75 20.02
N CYS A 107 7.14 1.91 20.04
CA CYS A 107 8.09 2.35 19.05
C CYS A 107 9.51 2.44 19.63
N PRO A 108 10.32 1.40 19.46
CA PRO A 108 11.70 1.40 19.96
C PRO A 108 12.68 2.18 19.08
N HIS A 109 12.23 2.64 17.91
CA HIS A 109 13.05 3.31 16.90
C HIS A 109 12.84 4.81 16.93
N ARG A 110 13.92 5.59 16.76
CA ARG A 110 13.82 7.04 16.58
C ARG A 110 13.45 7.45 15.16
N GLU A 111 13.65 6.56 14.21
CA GLU A 111 13.33 6.78 12.80
C GLU A 111 12.59 5.57 12.24
N ILE A 112 11.53 5.85 11.51
CA ILE A 112 10.68 4.85 10.85
C ILE A 112 10.54 5.27 9.39
N ASP A 113 10.85 4.36 8.47
CA ASP A 113 10.61 4.53 7.05
C ASP A 113 9.29 3.86 6.66
N MET A 114 8.35 4.63 6.13
CA MET A 114 7.07 4.12 5.66
C MET A 114 6.88 4.41 4.18
N THR A 115 6.93 3.35 3.38
CA THR A 115 6.65 3.41 1.95
C THR A 115 5.17 3.18 1.70
N VAL A 116 4.51 4.14 1.05
CA VAL A 116 3.09 4.07 0.68
C VAL A 116 2.96 3.82 -0.81
N ARG A 117 2.19 2.80 -1.17
CA ARG A 117 1.82 2.47 -2.55
C ARG A 117 0.29 2.41 -2.63
N CYS A 118 -0.31 3.46 -3.14
CA CYS A 118 -1.75 3.56 -3.27
C CYS A 118 -2.12 4.15 -4.65
N ASP A 119 -2.37 3.28 -5.61
CA ASP A 119 -2.64 3.68 -6.99
C ASP A 119 -4.08 4.16 -7.23
N SER A 120 -4.94 4.09 -6.23
CA SER A 120 -6.35 4.45 -6.37
C SER A 120 -6.62 5.89 -5.98
N MET A 121 -7.39 6.59 -6.82
CA MET A 121 -7.94 7.93 -6.52
C MET A 121 -8.92 7.94 -5.33
N PHE A 122 -9.42 6.78 -4.92
CA PHE A 122 -10.43 6.66 -3.85
C PHE A 122 -9.86 6.04 -2.57
N GLY A 123 -8.56 5.80 -2.52
CA GLY A 123 -7.89 5.20 -1.37
C GLY A 123 -7.13 6.24 -0.57
N ASP A 124 -7.72 6.72 0.52
CA ASP A 124 -7.02 7.62 1.45
C ASP A 124 -6.17 6.83 2.43
N VAL A 125 -5.08 7.43 2.86
CA VAL A 125 -4.23 6.91 3.93
C VAL A 125 -4.35 7.82 5.14
N VAL A 126 -4.82 7.28 6.26
CA VAL A 126 -4.91 7.99 7.54
C VAL A 126 -3.82 7.49 8.48
N ILE A 127 -2.90 8.36 8.83
CA ILE A 127 -1.81 8.08 9.75
C ILE A 127 -2.06 8.85 11.03
N ARG A 128 -2.18 8.14 12.16
CA ARG A 128 -2.35 8.75 13.49
C ARG A 128 -1.08 8.63 14.27
N VAL A 129 -0.52 9.77 14.66
CA VAL A 129 0.75 9.84 15.38
C VAL A 129 0.59 10.58 16.71
N PRO A 130 1.42 10.29 17.71
CA PRO A 130 1.53 11.10 18.91
C PRO A 130 1.96 12.53 18.59
N ILE A 131 1.50 13.49 19.38
CA ILE A 131 2.06 14.83 19.38
C ILE A 131 3.54 14.75 19.76
N GLY A 132 4.38 15.57 19.14
CA GLY A 132 5.83 15.53 19.31
C GLY A 132 6.56 14.73 18.23
N TRP A 133 5.88 13.85 17.50
CA TRP A 133 6.50 13.19 16.34
C TRP A 133 6.72 14.16 15.19
N ARG A 134 7.78 13.92 14.42
CA ARG A 134 8.02 14.62 13.15
C ARG A 134 7.63 13.72 12.01
N VAL A 135 6.72 14.16 11.15
CA VAL A 135 6.37 13.44 9.92
C VAL A 135 6.94 14.20 8.73
N VAL A 136 7.79 13.54 7.96
CA VAL A 136 8.44 14.05 6.74
C VAL A 136 7.83 13.30 5.55
N ALA A 137 7.34 14.04 4.56
CA ALA A 137 6.65 13.45 3.40
C ALA A 137 7.14 14.02 2.07
N ASP A 138 8.40 14.44 2.02
CA ASP A 138 8.98 15.11 0.85
C ASP A 138 9.18 14.15 -0.32
N GLU A 139 9.30 12.85 -0.05
CA GLU A 139 9.50 11.79 -1.03
C GLU A 139 8.19 11.12 -1.48
N VAL A 140 7.04 11.68 -1.08
CA VAL A 140 5.75 11.19 -1.56
C VAL A 140 5.45 11.84 -2.90
N THR A 141 5.21 11.00 -3.91
CA THR A 141 4.78 11.41 -5.24
C THR A 141 3.29 11.19 -5.40
N SER A 142 2.61 12.10 -6.08
CA SER A 142 1.20 11.93 -6.43
C SER A 142 1.06 11.61 -7.91
N GLY A 143 0.35 10.53 -8.24
CA GLY A 143 -0.01 10.19 -9.61
C GLY A 143 -1.40 10.69 -9.93
N GLY A 144 -1.51 11.45 -11.01
CA GLY A 144 -2.80 11.89 -11.51
C GLY A 144 -2.73 13.25 -12.21
N TRP A 145 -3.79 13.61 -12.88
CA TRP A 145 -3.96 14.88 -13.62
C TRP A 145 -3.94 16.12 -12.71
N ILE A 146 -4.03 15.93 -11.39
CA ILE A 146 -4.06 17.01 -10.40
C ILE A 146 -2.68 17.09 -9.74
N ARG A 147 -1.94 18.13 -10.05
CA ARG A 147 -0.57 18.41 -9.61
C ARG A 147 -0.42 18.82 -8.14
N HIS A 148 -1.35 18.56 -7.26
CA HIS A 148 -1.26 18.97 -5.87
C HIS A 148 -0.82 17.81 -4.99
N LYS A 149 0.25 18.01 -4.22
CA LYS A 149 0.61 17.14 -3.10
C LYS A 149 -0.60 17.07 -2.16
N ARG A 150 -1.19 15.90 -2.06
CA ARG A 150 -2.34 15.65 -1.21
C ARG A 150 -1.92 15.07 0.14
N VAL A 151 -0.85 15.60 0.70
CA VAL A 151 -0.42 15.24 2.04
C VAL A 151 -0.83 16.34 3.01
N HIS A 152 -1.81 16.02 3.83
CA HIS A 152 -2.32 16.89 4.88
C HIS A 152 -1.56 16.60 6.18
N ASN A 153 -0.47 17.32 6.39
CA ASN A 153 0.44 17.14 7.52
C ASN A 153 0.60 18.48 8.26
N THR A 154 -0.30 18.73 9.21
CA THR A 154 -0.26 19.94 10.05
C THR A 154 -0.20 19.51 11.51
N SER A 155 0.96 19.70 12.14
CA SER A 155 1.12 19.49 13.57
C SER A 155 0.63 20.70 14.35
N PRO A 156 -0.11 20.51 15.44
CA PRO A 156 -0.58 21.62 16.29
C PRO A 156 0.53 22.23 17.15
N VAL A 157 1.66 21.54 17.30
CA VAL A 157 2.83 21.96 18.06
C VAL A 157 4.12 21.62 17.31
N PRO A 158 5.24 22.30 17.59
CA PRO A 158 6.53 21.91 17.07
C PRO A 158 6.87 20.45 17.44
N PRO A 159 7.57 19.72 16.57
CA PRO A 159 8.03 18.38 16.91
C PRO A 159 9.04 18.42 18.05
N ASP A 160 9.01 17.38 18.88
CA ASP A 160 10.00 17.19 19.93
C ASP A 160 11.38 16.91 19.28
N PRO A 161 12.46 17.57 19.70
CA PRO A 161 13.81 17.28 19.21
C PRO A 161 14.23 15.80 19.37
N ASP A 162 13.75 15.17 20.43
CA ASP A 162 14.00 13.75 20.72
C ASP A 162 12.85 12.84 20.25
N GLY A 163 11.84 13.40 19.60
CA GLY A 163 10.68 12.67 19.09
C GLY A 163 11.01 11.75 17.92
N VAL A 164 10.12 10.80 17.69
CA VAL A 164 10.25 9.88 16.57
C VAL A 164 10.05 10.62 15.24
N VAL A 165 10.88 10.28 14.25
CA VAL A 165 10.77 10.77 12.88
C VAL A 165 10.13 9.68 12.02
N LEU A 166 8.97 9.98 11.44
CA LEU A 166 8.31 9.12 10.45
C LEU A 166 8.54 9.69 9.05
N ARG A 167 9.34 9.00 8.25
CA ARG A 167 9.57 9.34 6.85
C ARG A 167 8.56 8.63 5.96
N LEU A 168 7.85 9.39 5.17
CA LEU A 168 6.89 8.89 4.19
C LEU A 168 7.48 9.01 2.80
N SER A 169 7.48 7.91 2.05
CA SER A 169 7.89 7.85 0.66
C SER A 169 6.89 7.07 -0.19
N GLY A 170 7.05 7.11 -1.50
CA GLY A 170 6.27 6.29 -2.42
C GLY A 170 5.26 7.05 -3.25
N HIS A 171 4.19 6.37 -3.65
CA HIS A 171 3.23 6.89 -4.62
C HIS A 171 1.80 6.80 -4.09
N ILE A 172 1.01 7.88 -4.28
CA ILE A 172 -0.37 7.95 -3.86
C ILE A 172 -1.27 8.55 -4.93
N GLY A 173 -2.42 7.91 -5.18
CA GLY A 173 -3.49 8.44 -6.03
C GLY A 173 -4.57 9.21 -5.28
N GLY A 174 -4.75 8.94 -3.99
CA GLY A 174 -5.67 9.63 -3.07
C GLY A 174 -4.97 10.64 -2.18
N ASP A 175 -5.46 10.81 -0.95
CA ASP A 175 -4.91 11.75 0.04
C ASP A 175 -4.23 11.01 1.21
N ILE A 176 -3.16 11.61 1.76
CA ILE A 176 -2.59 11.20 3.04
C ILE A 176 -2.99 12.21 4.10
N TRP A 177 -3.63 11.72 5.13
CA TRP A 177 -4.05 12.50 6.28
C TRP A 177 -3.21 12.14 7.50
N VAL A 178 -2.32 13.03 7.94
CA VAL A 178 -1.60 12.88 9.19
C VAL A 178 -2.39 13.55 10.30
N ARG A 179 -2.73 12.78 11.34
CA ARG A 179 -3.52 13.23 12.48
C ARG A 179 -2.70 13.10 13.75
N TYR A 180 -2.42 14.23 14.40
CA TYR A 180 -1.68 14.32 15.64
C TYR A 180 -2.62 14.22 16.84
N HIS A 181 -2.28 13.36 17.79
CA HIS A 181 -3.07 13.14 18.98
C HIS A 181 -2.22 13.22 20.25
N ARG A 182 -2.78 13.80 21.31
CA ARG A 182 -2.22 13.66 22.64
C ARG A 182 -2.37 12.23 23.11
N ILE A 183 -1.31 11.65 23.64
CA ILE A 183 -1.39 10.39 24.37
C ILE A 183 -1.81 10.76 25.81
N PRO A 184 -2.80 10.06 26.39
CA PRO A 184 -3.23 10.31 27.76
C PRO A 184 -2.13 9.94 28.76
#